data_ac7976c578078b0b114e367537efd05c
#
_entry.id   ac7976c578078b0b114e367537efd05c
#
_cell.length_a   1.000
_cell.length_b   1.000
_cell.length_c   1.000
_cell.angle_alpha   90.00
_cell.angle_beta   90.00
_cell.angle_gamma   90.00
#
_symmetry.space_group_name_H-M   'P 1'
#
loop_
_entity.id
_entity.type
_entity.pdbx_description
1 polymer ?
#
loop_
_entity_poly.entity_id
_entity_poly.type
_entity_poly.pdbx_seq_one_letter_code
_entity_poly.pdbx_strand_id
1 'polypeptide(L)'
;MRRVLLATLLALALPALAHAGTPAPLSVGDVPALLKPPAHGVRILAIWALDCAYCEANMQVLAKLQRAHPREVELVTVATDSIAQGAQIAARLKAMRMDGYPARAYAEASPERLDFLLDPNWGGETPRTEIIRADGSRQGISGELTAPQLQKLRP
;
A
#
# COMPACT_ATOMS: atom_id res chain seq x y z
N MET A 1 -41.95 -40.13 -21.42
CA MET A 1 -41.60 -38.70 -21.26
C MET A 1 -40.59 -38.56 -20.12
N ARG A 2 -39.28 -38.48 -20.42
CA ARG A 2 -38.21 -38.33 -19.44
C ARG A 2 -37.89 -36.86 -19.29
N ARG A 3 -38.15 -36.26 -18.12
CA ARG A 3 -37.77 -34.89 -17.76
C ARG A 3 -36.33 -34.90 -17.29
N VAL A 4 -35.45 -34.30 -18.10
CA VAL A 4 -34.04 -34.05 -17.75
C VAL A 4 -34.03 -32.74 -16.95
N LEU A 5 -33.70 -32.81 -15.65
CA LEU A 5 -33.45 -31.65 -14.79
C LEU A 5 -32.00 -31.26 -15.03
N LEU A 6 -31.76 -30.13 -15.71
CA LEU A 6 -30.45 -29.46 -15.72
C LEU A 6 -30.25 -28.75 -14.39
N ALA A 7 -29.33 -29.27 -13.60
CA ALA A 7 -28.83 -28.58 -12.40
C ALA A 7 -27.72 -27.60 -12.84
N THR A 8 -28.01 -26.31 -12.86
CA THR A 8 -27.05 -25.25 -13.05
C THR A 8 -26.25 -25.05 -11.76
N LEU A 9 -24.99 -25.49 -11.75
CA LEU A 9 -24.02 -25.18 -10.69
C LEU A 9 -23.62 -23.71 -10.82
N LEU A 10 -24.13 -22.88 -9.92
CA LEU A 10 -23.70 -21.49 -9.75
C LEU A 10 -22.39 -21.52 -8.94
N ALA A 11 -21.25 -21.39 -9.61
CA ALA A 11 -19.96 -21.25 -8.97
C ALA A 11 -19.90 -19.87 -8.26
N LEU A 12 -20.06 -19.84 -6.96
CA LEU A 12 -19.76 -18.66 -6.13
C LEU A 12 -18.25 -18.46 -6.14
N ALA A 13 -17.79 -17.48 -6.90
CA ALA A 13 -16.44 -16.94 -6.77
C ALA A 13 -16.34 -16.22 -5.41
N LEU A 14 -15.77 -16.86 -4.41
CA LEU A 14 -15.39 -16.23 -3.14
C LEU A 14 -14.31 -15.17 -3.44
N PRO A 15 -14.51 -13.89 -3.07
CA PRO A 15 -13.44 -12.92 -3.14
C PRO A 15 -12.30 -13.40 -2.22
N ALA A 16 -11.10 -13.49 -2.77
CA ALA A 16 -9.89 -13.73 -1.97
C ALA A 16 -9.78 -12.61 -0.94
N LEU A 17 -10.07 -12.92 0.32
CA LEU A 17 -9.81 -12.03 1.45
C LEU A 17 -8.31 -11.79 1.48
N ALA A 18 -7.87 -10.61 1.04
CA ALA A 18 -6.50 -10.16 1.26
C ALA A 18 -6.27 -10.20 2.78
N HIS A 19 -5.41 -11.10 3.24
CA HIS A 19 -5.07 -11.22 4.64
C HIS A 19 -4.35 -9.92 5.04
N ALA A 20 -4.98 -9.13 5.89
CA ALA A 20 -4.37 -7.95 6.46
C ALA A 20 -3.04 -8.35 7.13
N GLY A 21 -1.98 -7.60 6.85
CA GLY A 21 -0.65 -7.83 7.44
C GLY A 21 0.28 -8.79 6.68
N THR A 22 -0.23 -9.64 5.78
CA THR A 22 0.64 -10.43 4.89
C THR A 22 0.85 -9.63 3.60
N PRO A 23 2.11 -9.27 3.26
CA PRO A 23 2.34 -8.48 2.06
C PRO A 23 2.01 -9.28 0.79
N ALA A 24 1.30 -8.64 -0.13
CA ALA A 24 1.15 -9.17 -1.48
C ALA A 24 2.34 -8.72 -2.35
N PRO A 25 2.77 -9.52 -3.32
CA PRO A 25 3.84 -9.12 -4.22
C PRO A 25 3.48 -7.84 -4.98
N LEU A 26 4.47 -6.97 -5.17
CA LEU A 26 4.38 -5.79 -6.03
C LEU A 26 5.34 -5.98 -7.20
N SER A 27 4.78 -6.21 -8.37
CA SER A 27 5.52 -6.27 -9.63
C SER A 27 5.34 -4.98 -10.44
N VAL A 28 6.12 -4.81 -11.49
CA VAL A 28 5.97 -3.71 -12.47
C VAL A 28 4.55 -3.62 -13.00
N GLY A 29 3.90 -4.76 -13.26
CA GLY A 29 2.52 -4.82 -13.77
C GLY A 29 1.46 -4.32 -12.78
N ASP A 30 1.76 -4.32 -11.48
CA ASP A 30 0.82 -3.89 -10.43
C ASP A 30 0.86 -2.37 -10.19
N VAL A 31 1.96 -1.70 -10.57
CA VAL A 31 2.17 -0.28 -10.28
C VAL A 31 1.05 0.62 -10.83
N PRO A 32 0.56 0.45 -12.09
CA PRO A 32 -0.52 1.28 -12.60
C PRO A 32 -1.80 1.20 -11.76
N ALA A 33 -2.15 0.03 -11.24
CA ALA A 33 -3.31 -0.14 -10.38
C ALA A 33 -3.09 0.48 -8.99
N LEU A 34 -1.87 0.38 -8.45
CA LEU A 34 -1.50 0.97 -7.17
C LEU A 34 -1.54 2.51 -7.23
N LEU A 35 -1.09 3.09 -8.33
CA LEU A 35 -1.05 4.54 -8.57
C LEU A 35 -2.34 5.14 -9.12
N LYS A 36 -3.36 4.31 -9.39
CA LYS A 36 -4.65 4.80 -9.87
C LYS A 36 -5.28 5.74 -8.83
N PRO A 37 -5.76 6.94 -9.22
CA PRO A 37 -6.47 7.83 -8.34
C PRO A 37 -7.65 7.15 -7.62
N PRO A 38 -7.86 7.38 -6.32
CA PRO A 38 -9.05 6.92 -5.63
C PRO A 38 -10.29 7.66 -6.16
N ALA A 39 -11.48 7.10 -5.93
CA ALA A 39 -12.74 7.73 -6.39
C ALA A 39 -13.01 9.06 -5.68
N HIS A 40 -12.53 9.23 -4.47
CA HIS A 40 -12.59 10.44 -3.64
C HIS A 40 -11.47 10.42 -2.61
N GLY A 41 -11.18 11.58 -2.03
CA GLY A 41 -10.14 11.72 -1.01
C GLY A 41 -8.72 11.48 -1.53
N VAL A 42 -7.94 10.77 -0.77
CA VAL A 42 -6.53 10.50 -1.05
C VAL A 42 -6.16 9.04 -0.81
N ARG A 43 -5.30 8.50 -1.66
CA ARG A 43 -4.54 7.26 -1.38
C ARG A 43 -3.14 7.65 -0.96
N ILE A 44 -2.67 7.08 0.13
CA ILE A 44 -1.33 7.30 0.67
C ILE A 44 -0.58 5.97 0.62
N LEU A 45 0.58 5.97 -0.02
CA LEU A 45 1.52 4.86 0.03
C LEU A 45 2.59 5.21 1.07
N ALA A 46 2.62 4.45 2.16
CA ALA A 46 3.69 4.51 3.15
C ALA A 46 4.79 3.53 2.72
N ILE A 47 5.84 4.05 2.09
CA ILE A 47 6.95 3.25 1.57
C ILE A 47 8.05 3.18 2.63
N TRP A 48 8.51 1.97 2.94
CA TRP A 48 9.36 1.68 4.06
C TRP A 48 10.29 0.48 3.79
N ALA A 49 11.28 0.26 4.67
CA ALA A 49 12.18 -0.89 4.63
C ALA A 49 12.35 -1.49 6.03
N LEU A 50 12.78 -2.74 6.10
CA LEU A 50 13.01 -3.46 7.36
C LEU A 50 14.09 -2.80 8.24
N ASP A 51 15.11 -2.20 7.63
CA ASP A 51 16.22 -1.52 8.29
C ASP A 51 16.00 -0.01 8.50
N CYS A 52 14.82 0.51 8.14
CA CYS A 52 14.50 1.93 8.24
C CYS A 52 14.14 2.34 9.67
N ALA A 53 15.03 3.07 10.33
CA ALA A 53 14.86 3.50 11.72
C ALA A 53 13.71 4.50 11.94
N TYR A 54 13.38 5.33 10.94
CA TYR A 54 12.38 6.40 11.04
C TYR A 54 11.01 6.03 10.46
N CYS A 55 10.88 4.88 9.82
CA CYS A 55 9.66 4.49 9.11
C CYS A 55 8.48 4.27 10.05
N GLU A 56 8.71 3.71 11.24
CA GLU A 56 7.63 3.47 12.21
C GLU A 56 6.92 4.76 12.61
N ALA A 57 7.66 5.83 12.89
CA ALA A 57 7.07 7.13 13.27
C ALA A 57 6.13 7.66 12.17
N ASN A 58 6.58 7.65 10.91
CA ASN A 58 5.76 8.05 9.76
C ASN A 58 4.50 7.18 9.63
N MET A 59 4.63 5.86 9.73
CA MET A 59 3.52 4.94 9.64
C MET A 59 2.46 5.19 10.72
N GLN A 60 2.89 5.46 11.96
CA GLN A 60 1.98 5.73 13.08
C GLN A 60 1.17 7.02 12.87
N VAL A 61 1.79 8.09 12.38
CA VAL A 61 1.06 9.34 12.11
C VAL A 61 0.12 9.20 10.91
N LEU A 62 0.49 8.45 9.87
CA LEU A 62 -0.38 8.15 8.74
C LEU A 62 -1.57 7.25 9.13
N ALA A 63 -1.33 6.25 9.97
CA ALA A 63 -2.39 5.41 10.52
C ALA A 63 -3.36 6.22 11.39
N LYS A 64 -2.87 7.19 12.18
CA LYS A 64 -3.71 8.11 12.93
C LYS A 64 -4.57 8.98 12.00
N LEU A 65 -3.98 9.50 10.92
CA LEU A 65 -4.71 10.27 9.92
C LEU A 65 -5.80 9.42 9.26
N GLN A 66 -5.49 8.20 8.85
CA GLN A 66 -6.46 7.28 8.24
C GLN A 66 -7.62 6.96 9.20
N ARG A 67 -7.33 6.69 10.47
CA ARG A 67 -8.39 6.45 11.47
C ARG A 67 -9.29 7.67 11.73
N ALA A 68 -8.75 8.87 11.60
CA ALA A 68 -9.53 10.10 11.72
C ALA A 68 -10.42 10.35 10.48
N HIS A 69 -10.01 9.85 9.31
CA HIS A 69 -10.69 10.06 8.02
C HIS A 69 -10.86 8.74 7.24
N PRO A 70 -11.53 7.71 7.81
CA PRO A 70 -11.51 6.34 7.27
C PRO A 70 -12.19 6.17 5.92
N ARG A 71 -13.04 7.12 5.51
CA ARG A 71 -13.71 7.12 4.22
C ARG A 71 -13.00 7.93 3.15
N GLU A 72 -12.05 8.77 3.55
CA GLU A 72 -11.39 9.74 2.68
C GLU A 72 -9.90 9.44 2.49
N VAL A 73 -9.31 8.64 3.39
CA VAL A 73 -7.90 8.26 3.35
C VAL A 73 -7.77 6.74 3.17
N GLU A 74 -7.24 6.34 2.03
CA GLU A 74 -6.78 4.97 1.78
C GLU A 74 -5.30 4.90 2.14
N LEU A 75 -4.91 4.05 3.09
CA LEU A 75 -3.51 3.85 3.47
C LEU A 75 -3.05 2.45 3.04
N VAL A 76 -1.98 2.40 2.27
CA VAL A 76 -1.31 1.17 1.81
C VAL A 76 0.15 1.22 2.24
N THR A 77 0.67 0.14 2.81
CA THR A 77 2.09 0.01 3.12
C THR A 77 2.83 -0.70 1.99
N VAL A 78 4.01 -0.21 1.63
CA VAL A 78 4.85 -0.78 0.58
C VAL A 78 6.25 -0.98 1.13
N ALA A 79 6.66 -2.23 1.34
CA ALA A 79 8.03 -2.56 1.71
C ALA A 79 8.91 -2.61 0.44
N THR A 80 10.05 -1.94 0.48
CA THR A 80 11.07 -2.02 -0.59
C THR A 80 11.89 -3.31 -0.50
N ASP A 81 11.80 -4.01 0.63
CA ASP A 81 12.38 -5.34 0.77
C ASP A 81 11.70 -6.36 -0.13
N SER A 82 12.47 -7.38 -0.52
CA SER A 82 11.95 -8.46 -1.37
C SER A 82 10.80 -9.20 -0.71
N ILE A 83 9.79 -9.58 -1.51
CA ILE A 83 8.69 -10.45 -1.09
C ILE A 83 9.18 -11.79 -0.51
N ALA A 84 10.40 -12.23 -0.86
CA ALA A 84 11.02 -13.39 -0.24
C ALA A 84 11.20 -13.24 1.28
N GLN A 85 11.25 -12.00 1.79
CA GLN A 85 11.29 -11.66 3.21
C GLN A 85 9.87 -11.43 3.81
N GLY A 86 8.82 -11.88 3.13
CA GLY A 86 7.42 -11.62 3.48
C GLY A 86 7.06 -11.94 4.93
N ALA A 87 7.63 -13.00 5.50
CA ALA A 87 7.42 -13.34 6.91
C ALA A 87 8.00 -12.30 7.87
N GLN A 88 9.19 -11.75 7.57
CA GLN A 88 9.84 -10.70 8.36
C GLN A 88 9.08 -9.39 8.24
N ILE A 89 8.64 -9.04 7.01
CA ILE A 89 7.81 -7.87 6.72
C ILE A 89 6.50 -7.95 7.51
N ALA A 90 5.80 -9.09 7.47
CA ALA A 90 4.55 -9.30 8.22
C ALA A 90 4.76 -9.17 9.73
N ALA A 91 5.84 -9.78 10.28
CA ALA A 91 6.18 -9.67 11.69
C ALA A 91 6.48 -8.22 12.10
N ARG A 92 7.20 -7.46 11.25
CA ARG A 92 7.51 -6.05 11.52
C ARG A 92 6.25 -5.18 11.45
N LEU A 93 5.37 -5.37 10.45
CA LEU A 93 4.08 -4.67 10.37
C LEU A 93 3.23 -4.92 11.61
N LYS A 94 3.19 -6.16 12.10
CA LYS A 94 2.48 -6.51 13.35
C LYS A 94 3.08 -5.80 14.55
N ALA A 95 4.41 -5.79 14.70
CA ALA A 95 5.10 -5.09 15.78
C ALA A 95 4.79 -3.58 15.77
N MET A 96 4.69 -2.97 14.59
CA MET A 96 4.30 -1.57 14.39
C MET A 96 2.78 -1.33 14.43
N ARG A 97 1.95 -2.36 14.68
CA ARG A 97 0.47 -2.29 14.64
C ARG A 97 -0.07 -1.78 13.30
N MET A 98 0.61 -2.17 12.22
CA MET A 98 0.24 -1.83 10.85
C MET A 98 -0.35 -3.02 10.07
N ASP A 99 -0.53 -4.16 10.73
CA ASP A 99 -1.05 -5.41 10.16
C ASP A 99 -2.54 -5.35 9.79
N GLY A 100 -3.25 -4.30 10.16
CA GLY A 100 -4.63 -4.02 9.72
C GLY A 100 -4.73 -3.30 8.35
N TYR A 101 -3.62 -2.90 7.75
CA TYR A 101 -3.59 -2.16 6.47
C TYR A 101 -3.15 -3.05 5.31
N PRO A 102 -3.63 -2.79 4.07
CA PRO A 102 -3.11 -3.44 2.88
C PRO A 102 -1.59 -3.28 2.80
N ALA A 103 -0.88 -4.37 2.53
CA ALA A 103 0.58 -4.40 2.49
C ALA A 103 1.07 -4.97 1.16
N ARG A 104 2.12 -4.37 0.60
CA ARG A 104 2.84 -4.82 -0.59
C ARG A 104 4.32 -4.98 -0.26
N ALA A 105 5.02 -5.83 -0.99
CA ALA A 105 6.47 -5.96 -0.95
C ALA A 105 7.03 -6.19 -2.35
N TYR A 106 8.22 -5.69 -2.62
CA TYR A 106 8.82 -5.74 -3.94
C TYR A 106 9.04 -7.17 -4.42
N ALA A 107 8.61 -7.44 -5.66
CA ALA A 107 8.69 -8.76 -6.30
C ALA A 107 9.45 -8.70 -7.63
N GLU A 108 10.38 -7.75 -7.77
CA GLU A 108 11.22 -7.55 -8.95
C GLU A 108 12.67 -7.86 -8.64
N ALA A 109 13.42 -8.31 -9.65
CA ALA A 109 14.86 -8.53 -9.53
C ALA A 109 15.65 -7.22 -9.45
N SER A 110 15.09 -6.13 -9.99
CA SER A 110 15.66 -4.78 -9.96
C SER A 110 14.73 -3.86 -9.21
N PRO A 111 14.92 -3.64 -7.90
CA PRO A 111 14.07 -2.77 -7.08
C PRO A 111 14.01 -1.33 -7.60
N GLU A 112 15.11 -0.83 -8.17
CA GLU A 112 15.22 0.54 -8.73
C GLU A 112 14.21 0.80 -9.84
N ARG A 113 13.77 -0.25 -10.54
CA ARG A 113 12.72 -0.14 -11.55
C ARG A 113 11.36 0.15 -10.93
N LEU A 114 11.07 -0.43 -9.77
CA LEU A 114 9.84 -0.12 -9.03
C LEU A 114 9.91 1.29 -8.44
N ASP A 115 11.05 1.69 -7.89
CA ASP A 115 11.26 3.04 -7.36
C ASP A 115 10.96 4.09 -8.42
N PHE A 116 11.55 3.94 -9.61
CA PHE A 116 11.32 4.83 -10.75
C PHE A 116 9.86 4.85 -11.23
N LEU A 117 9.19 3.72 -11.23
CA LEU A 117 7.78 3.64 -11.64
C LEU A 117 6.83 4.23 -10.59
N LEU A 118 7.17 4.11 -9.31
CA LEU A 118 6.42 4.73 -8.22
C LEU A 118 6.56 6.24 -8.26
N ASP A 119 7.78 6.76 -8.39
CA ASP A 119 8.05 8.19 -8.61
C ASP A 119 9.40 8.36 -9.31
N PRO A 120 9.44 8.88 -10.56
CA PRO A 120 10.69 9.11 -11.30
C PRO A 120 11.67 10.08 -10.63
N ASN A 121 11.20 10.90 -9.68
CA ASN A 121 12.02 11.86 -8.94
C ASN A 121 12.50 11.32 -7.59
N TRP A 122 12.20 10.06 -7.26
CA TRP A 122 12.60 9.43 -6.00
C TRP A 122 13.85 8.59 -6.19
N GLY A 123 14.80 8.74 -5.28
CA GLY A 123 16.08 8.00 -5.32
C GLY A 123 16.09 6.67 -4.56
N GLY A 124 14.93 6.20 -4.07
CA GLY A 124 14.82 4.93 -3.32
C GLY A 124 15.02 5.06 -1.80
N GLU A 125 15.25 6.27 -1.28
CA GLU A 125 15.41 6.50 0.16
C GLU A 125 14.09 6.30 0.93
N THR A 126 14.18 5.71 2.14
CA THR A 126 13.04 5.49 3.05
C THR A 126 13.24 6.25 4.37
N PRO A 127 12.13 6.70 5.01
CA PRO A 127 10.75 6.58 4.60
C PRO A 127 10.38 7.49 3.42
N ARG A 128 9.47 7.01 2.57
CA ARG A 128 8.85 7.80 1.51
C ARG A 128 7.33 7.75 1.66
N THR A 129 6.66 8.87 1.48
CA THR A 129 5.20 8.97 1.47
C THR A 129 4.75 9.47 0.10
N GLU A 130 4.04 8.64 -0.64
CA GLU A 130 3.40 9.03 -1.90
C GLU A 130 1.93 9.32 -1.67
N ILE A 131 1.46 10.47 -2.15
CA ILE A 131 0.10 10.95 -2.01
C ILE A 131 -0.52 11.02 -3.39
N ILE A 132 -1.64 10.33 -3.57
CA ILE A 132 -2.37 10.27 -4.84
C ILE A 132 -3.77 10.78 -4.56
N ARG A 133 -4.15 11.90 -5.17
CA ARG A 133 -5.46 12.53 -4.96
C ARG A 133 -6.47 12.10 -6.01
N ALA A 134 -7.75 12.26 -5.70
CA ALA A 134 -8.85 11.92 -6.60
C ALA A 134 -8.81 12.69 -7.94
N ASP A 135 -8.23 13.89 -7.96
CA ASP A 135 -8.02 14.70 -9.17
C ASP A 135 -6.84 14.21 -10.04
N GLY A 136 -6.15 13.14 -9.61
CA GLY A 136 -4.99 12.59 -10.30
C GLY A 136 -3.67 13.28 -9.94
N SER A 137 -3.68 14.35 -9.15
CA SER A 137 -2.44 14.98 -8.68
C SER A 137 -1.68 14.05 -7.72
N ARG A 138 -0.35 14.11 -7.80
CA ARG A 138 0.55 13.29 -6.99
C ARG A 138 1.61 14.15 -6.31
N GLN A 139 2.01 13.73 -5.11
CA GLN A 139 3.08 14.36 -4.35
C GLN A 139 3.84 13.30 -3.56
N GLY A 140 5.15 13.31 -3.69
CA GLY A 140 6.04 12.50 -2.88
C GLY A 140 6.75 13.34 -1.80
N ILE A 141 6.93 12.75 -0.62
CA ILE A 141 7.65 13.33 0.50
C ILE A 141 8.64 12.30 1.02
N SER A 142 9.93 12.62 0.99
CA SER A 142 10.98 11.80 1.57
C SER A 142 11.29 12.24 2.99
N GLY A 143 11.67 11.29 3.83
CA GLY A 143 12.06 11.53 5.22
C GLY A 143 10.88 11.61 6.18
N GLU A 144 11.14 12.11 7.39
CA GLU A 144 10.15 12.24 8.45
C GLU A 144 9.08 13.28 8.10
N LEU A 145 7.81 12.92 8.34
CA LEU A 145 6.68 13.81 8.09
C LEU A 145 6.57 14.88 9.18
N THR A 146 6.69 16.13 8.75
CA THR A 146 6.50 17.29 9.63
C THR A 146 5.02 17.63 9.83
N ALA A 147 4.70 18.33 10.93
CA ALA A 147 3.33 18.76 11.21
C ALA A 147 2.68 19.60 10.07
N PRO A 148 3.39 20.56 9.41
CA PRO A 148 2.83 21.26 8.26
C PRO A 148 2.57 20.33 7.05
N GLN A 149 3.41 19.32 6.83
CA GLN A 149 3.19 18.36 5.76
C GLN A 149 1.96 17.51 6.05
N LEU A 150 1.80 17.02 7.29
CA LEU A 150 0.62 16.25 7.71
C LEU A 150 -0.69 17.03 7.54
N GLN A 151 -0.69 18.36 7.75
CA GLN A 151 -1.87 19.19 7.50
C GLN A 151 -2.26 19.19 6.01
N LYS A 152 -1.28 19.16 5.09
CA LYS A 152 -1.51 19.12 3.64
C LYS A 152 -1.99 17.74 3.14
N LEU A 153 -1.86 16.69 3.95
CA LEU A 153 -2.34 15.34 3.64
C LEU A 153 -3.82 15.13 3.97
N ARG A 154 -4.43 16.07 4.69
CA ARG A 154 -5.86 15.99 5.01
C ARG A 154 -6.68 16.12 3.73
N PRO A 155 -7.71 15.28 3.57
CA PRO A 155 -8.64 15.37 2.46
C PRO A 155 -9.44 16.67 2.49
#